data_d1133afc269d85ceec42746c52c2a3b6
#
_entry.id   d1133afc269d85ceec42746c52c2a3b6
#
_cell.length_a   1.000
_cell.length_b   1.000
_cell.length_c   1.000
_cell.angle_alpha   90.00
_cell.angle_beta   90.00
_cell.angle_gamma   90.00
#
_symmetry.space_group_name_H-M   'P 1'
#
loop_
_entity.id
_entity.type
_entity.pdbx_description
1 polymer ?
#
loop_
_entity_poly.entity_id
_entity_poly.type
_entity_poly.pdbx_seq_one_letter_code
_entity_poly.pdbx_strand_id
1 'polypeptide(L)'
;MGRPTITNDGVSIAKEIELEDPYEKIGAELVKEVAKKTDDVAGDGTTTATVLAQALVKEGLRNVAAGANPLGLKRGIEKAVEKVTETLLKGAKEVETKEQIAATAAISAGDQSIGDLIAEAMDKVGNEGVITVEESNTFGLQLELTEGMRFDKGYISGYFVTDAERQEAVLEDPYILLVSSKVSTVKDLLPLLEKVIQAGKPLLIIAEDVEGEALSTLVVNKIRGTFKSVAVKAPGFGDRRKAMLQDMAILTGGQVISEEVGLTLENADLSLLGKARKVVVTKDETTIVEGAGDSDAIAGRVAQIRAEIENSDSDYDREKLQERLAKLAGGVAVIKAGAATEVELKERKHRIEDAVRNAKAAVEEGIVAGGGVTLLQAAPRWTSSSSMATRPPGPTSSKWRWRLRSSRSRSTRVWSPAWSRRRCVTCPRGTASTPRPACTRTCSRPALPTRSR
;
A
#
# COMPACT_ATOMS: atom_id res chain seq x y z
N MET A 1 -16.03 18.46 -20.91
CA MET A 1 -16.56 17.46 -19.95
C MET A 1 -16.12 16.08 -20.42
N GLY A 2 -15.29 15.41 -19.63
CA GLY A 2 -14.87 14.03 -19.91
C GLY A 2 -16.01 13.03 -19.71
N ARG A 3 -15.84 11.80 -20.21
CA ARG A 3 -16.79 10.72 -19.92
C ARG A 3 -16.74 10.40 -18.42
N PRO A 4 -17.88 10.12 -17.76
CA PRO A 4 -17.87 9.75 -16.34
C PRO A 4 -17.11 8.43 -16.16
N THR A 5 -16.20 8.41 -15.18
CA THR A 5 -15.52 7.19 -14.75
C THR A 5 -16.43 6.45 -13.78
N ILE A 6 -16.68 5.17 -14.05
CA ILE A 6 -17.49 4.32 -13.17
C ILE A 6 -16.50 3.40 -12.43
N THR A 7 -16.39 3.59 -11.12
CA THR A 7 -15.54 2.79 -10.24
C THR A 7 -16.26 2.49 -8.92
N ASN A 8 -15.90 1.40 -8.29
CA ASN A 8 -16.34 1.03 -6.94
C ASN A 8 -15.25 1.28 -5.88
N ASP A 9 -14.09 1.76 -6.29
CA ASP A 9 -13.01 2.13 -5.38
C ASP A 9 -13.36 3.39 -4.58
N GLY A 10 -13.35 3.24 -3.25
CA GLY A 10 -13.71 4.32 -2.33
C GLY A 10 -12.69 5.46 -2.30
N VAL A 11 -11.42 5.20 -2.56
CA VAL A 11 -10.36 6.23 -2.61
C VAL A 11 -10.52 7.08 -3.86
N SER A 12 -10.67 6.46 -5.03
CA SER A 12 -10.87 7.17 -6.28
C SER A 12 -12.12 8.08 -6.22
N ILE A 13 -13.21 7.57 -5.65
CA ILE A 13 -14.42 8.37 -5.44
C ILE A 13 -14.17 9.54 -4.48
N ALA A 14 -13.46 9.29 -3.37
CA ALA A 14 -13.18 10.33 -2.38
C ALA A 14 -12.28 11.44 -2.95
N LYS A 15 -11.28 11.11 -3.75
CA LYS A 15 -10.36 12.07 -4.38
C LYS A 15 -11.08 13.08 -5.29
N GLU A 16 -12.12 12.65 -5.99
CA GLU A 16 -12.90 13.50 -6.93
C GLU A 16 -13.90 14.45 -6.23
N ILE A 17 -14.06 14.37 -4.90
CA ILE A 17 -14.98 15.25 -4.18
C ILE A 17 -14.34 16.63 -4.02
N GLU A 18 -14.89 17.61 -4.71
CA GLU A 18 -14.55 19.03 -4.56
C GLU A 18 -15.73 19.80 -3.96
N LEU A 19 -15.47 20.62 -2.95
CA LEU A 19 -16.46 21.45 -2.28
C LEU A 19 -16.08 22.91 -2.42
N GLU A 20 -17.09 23.78 -2.64
CA GLU A 20 -16.87 25.23 -2.84
C GLU A 20 -16.61 25.95 -1.52
N ASP A 21 -17.26 25.52 -0.42
CA ASP A 21 -17.06 26.15 0.89
C ASP A 21 -15.69 25.76 1.48
N PRO A 22 -14.83 26.74 1.86
CA PRO A 22 -13.50 26.50 2.38
C PRO A 22 -13.47 25.63 3.66
N TYR A 23 -14.48 25.74 4.52
CA TYR A 23 -14.55 24.96 5.77
C TYR A 23 -14.99 23.53 5.50
N GLU A 24 -15.97 23.33 4.62
CA GLU A 24 -16.39 22.00 4.19
C GLU A 24 -15.27 21.29 3.43
N LYS A 25 -14.51 22.03 2.60
CA LYS A 25 -13.32 21.51 1.91
C LYS A 25 -12.29 20.94 2.86
N ILE A 26 -11.97 21.63 3.97
CA ILE A 26 -11.05 21.11 5.00
C ILE A 26 -11.55 19.78 5.57
N GLY A 27 -12.86 19.68 5.84
CA GLY A 27 -13.48 18.44 6.31
C GLY A 27 -13.37 17.30 5.29
N ALA A 28 -13.60 17.59 4.01
CA ALA A 28 -13.45 16.63 2.92
C ALA A 28 -12.00 16.13 2.78
N GLU A 29 -11.02 17.04 2.83
CA GLU A 29 -9.60 16.66 2.74
C GLU A 29 -9.17 15.73 3.90
N LEU A 30 -9.65 15.96 5.12
CA LEU A 30 -9.38 15.06 6.25
C LEU A 30 -9.98 13.66 6.03
N VAL A 31 -11.16 13.57 5.41
CA VAL A 31 -11.79 12.27 5.10
C VAL A 31 -11.09 11.58 3.93
N LYS A 32 -10.63 12.33 2.92
CA LYS A 32 -9.79 11.79 1.83
C LYS A 32 -8.52 11.16 2.39
N GLU A 33 -7.87 11.81 3.35
CA GLU A 33 -6.66 11.29 3.99
C GLU A 33 -6.92 9.96 4.75
N VAL A 34 -8.08 9.80 5.40
CA VAL A 34 -8.48 8.54 6.04
C VAL A 34 -8.62 7.43 5.00
N ALA A 35 -9.29 7.71 3.88
CA ALA A 35 -9.47 6.74 2.80
C ALA A 35 -8.11 6.33 2.20
N LYS A 36 -7.25 7.33 1.90
CA LYS A 36 -5.91 7.11 1.34
C LYS A 36 -5.04 6.25 2.26
N LYS A 37 -4.96 6.56 3.56
CA LYS A 37 -4.18 5.75 4.51
C LYS A 37 -4.66 4.33 4.65
N THR A 38 -5.96 4.09 4.53
CA THR A 38 -6.51 2.73 4.57
C THR A 38 -6.13 1.96 3.32
N ASP A 39 -6.17 2.61 2.17
CA ASP A 39 -5.77 2.05 0.90
C ASP A 39 -4.26 1.73 0.86
N ASP A 40 -3.43 2.67 1.27
CA ASP A 40 -1.97 2.53 1.30
C ASP A 40 -1.52 1.31 2.14
N VAL A 41 -2.26 0.96 3.20
CA VAL A 41 -1.91 -0.15 4.10
C VAL A 41 -2.56 -1.47 3.68
N ALA A 42 -3.85 -1.44 3.32
CA ALA A 42 -4.63 -2.66 3.16
C ALA A 42 -5.19 -2.89 1.74
N GLY A 43 -5.21 -1.88 0.86
CA GLY A 43 -5.80 -1.98 -0.48
C GLY A 43 -7.28 -2.34 -0.50
N ASP A 44 -7.95 -2.31 0.67
CA ASP A 44 -9.37 -2.64 0.85
C ASP A 44 -9.96 -1.93 2.08
N GLY A 45 -11.29 -1.91 2.18
CA GLY A 45 -11.99 -1.37 3.35
C GLY A 45 -12.08 0.16 3.40
N THR A 46 -11.70 0.88 2.38
CA THR A 46 -11.69 2.35 2.28
C THR A 46 -13.05 2.99 2.57
N THR A 47 -14.11 2.42 2.03
CA THR A 47 -15.51 2.82 2.30
C THR A 47 -15.88 2.60 3.77
N THR A 48 -15.50 1.47 4.35
CA THR A 48 -15.75 1.15 5.77
C THR A 48 -15.03 2.14 6.68
N ALA A 49 -13.76 2.46 6.40
CA ALA A 49 -12.96 3.43 7.14
C ALA A 49 -13.58 4.83 7.09
N THR A 50 -14.03 5.27 5.92
CA THR A 50 -14.72 6.57 5.74
C THR A 50 -16.01 6.66 6.56
N VAL A 51 -16.84 5.61 6.55
CA VAL A 51 -18.08 5.56 7.35
C VAL A 51 -17.78 5.56 8.85
N LEU A 52 -16.73 4.87 9.28
CA LEU A 52 -16.30 4.85 10.68
C LEU A 52 -15.77 6.23 11.11
N ALA A 53 -14.96 6.89 10.28
CA ALA A 53 -14.44 8.23 10.54
C ALA A 53 -15.59 9.23 10.70
N GLN A 54 -16.56 9.25 9.80
CA GLN A 54 -17.76 10.09 9.94
C GLN A 54 -18.50 9.85 11.25
N ALA A 55 -18.70 8.59 11.63
CA ALA A 55 -19.41 8.23 12.84
C ALA A 55 -18.63 8.67 14.11
N LEU A 56 -17.31 8.49 14.12
CA LEU A 56 -16.43 8.90 15.22
C LEU A 56 -16.41 10.43 15.39
N VAL A 57 -16.25 11.17 14.29
CA VAL A 57 -16.25 12.64 14.31
C VAL A 57 -17.58 13.17 14.80
N LYS A 58 -18.70 12.67 14.28
CA LYS A 58 -20.04 13.12 14.65
C LYS A 58 -20.34 12.91 16.12
N GLU A 59 -20.04 11.73 16.67
CA GLU A 59 -20.27 11.44 18.10
C GLU A 59 -19.22 12.14 19.00
N GLY A 60 -17.98 12.30 18.50
CA GLY A 60 -16.92 13.07 19.17
C GLY A 60 -17.33 14.53 19.36
N LEU A 61 -17.76 15.21 18.30
CA LEU A 61 -18.20 16.60 18.34
C LEU A 61 -19.39 16.81 19.31
N ARG A 62 -20.34 15.89 19.36
CA ARG A 62 -21.45 15.95 20.33
C ARG A 62 -20.97 15.94 21.77
N ASN A 63 -19.98 15.11 22.08
CA ASN A 63 -19.43 15.01 23.43
C ASN A 63 -18.59 16.26 23.78
N VAL A 64 -17.82 16.78 22.84
CA VAL A 64 -17.05 18.02 23.04
C VAL A 64 -18.00 19.20 23.23
N ALA A 65 -19.04 19.32 22.43
CA ALA A 65 -20.07 20.36 22.60
C ALA A 65 -20.80 20.26 23.94
N ALA A 66 -20.89 19.05 24.51
CA ALA A 66 -21.44 18.82 25.86
C ALA A 66 -20.43 19.05 27.00
N GLY A 67 -19.24 19.59 26.69
CA GLY A 67 -18.20 19.92 27.67
C GLY A 67 -17.22 18.80 28.00
N ALA A 68 -17.19 17.70 27.23
CA ALA A 68 -16.21 16.65 27.44
C ALA A 68 -14.81 17.12 27.02
N ASN A 69 -13.79 16.73 27.79
CA ASN A 69 -12.39 17.03 27.45
C ASN A 69 -11.96 16.26 26.20
N PRO A 70 -11.51 16.95 25.11
CA PRO A 70 -11.10 16.31 23.85
C PRO A 70 -9.96 15.31 24.01
N LEU A 71 -8.96 15.62 24.87
CA LEU A 71 -7.83 14.73 25.14
C LEU A 71 -8.25 13.45 25.87
N GLY A 72 -9.20 13.59 26.80
CA GLY A 72 -9.81 12.43 27.48
C GLY A 72 -10.61 11.54 26.51
N LEU A 73 -11.32 12.17 25.58
CA LEU A 73 -12.05 11.48 24.51
C LEU A 73 -11.11 10.72 23.57
N LYS A 74 -9.99 11.37 23.15
CA LYS A 74 -8.96 10.76 22.32
C LYS A 74 -8.40 9.49 22.96
N ARG A 75 -7.94 9.57 24.21
CA ARG A 75 -7.43 8.41 24.97
C ARG A 75 -8.46 7.29 25.10
N GLY A 76 -9.73 7.65 25.23
CA GLY A 76 -10.82 6.68 25.26
C GLY A 76 -11.05 5.97 23.93
N ILE A 77 -10.88 6.69 22.81
CA ILE A 77 -10.95 6.13 21.45
C ILE A 77 -9.77 5.19 21.21
N GLU A 78 -8.54 5.60 21.56
CA GLU A 78 -7.33 4.80 21.41
C GLU A 78 -7.43 3.45 22.13
N LYS A 79 -7.82 3.45 23.40
CA LYS A 79 -8.08 2.22 24.17
C LYS A 79 -9.19 1.34 23.56
N ALA A 80 -10.20 1.96 23.00
CA ALA A 80 -11.28 1.23 22.35
C ALA A 80 -10.82 0.58 21.04
N VAL A 81 -9.98 1.29 20.26
CA VAL A 81 -9.37 0.78 19.03
C VAL A 81 -8.48 -0.41 19.34
N GLU A 82 -7.54 -0.28 20.30
CA GLU A 82 -6.66 -1.35 20.74
C GLU A 82 -7.45 -2.64 21.08
N LYS A 83 -8.52 -2.51 21.85
CA LYS A 83 -9.34 -3.67 22.25
C LYS A 83 -10.14 -4.28 21.10
N VAL A 84 -10.61 -3.45 20.17
CA VAL A 84 -11.30 -3.93 18.96
C VAL A 84 -10.30 -4.64 18.06
N THR A 85 -9.12 -4.07 17.84
CA THR A 85 -8.04 -4.67 17.02
C THR A 85 -7.62 -6.04 17.59
N GLU A 86 -7.36 -6.14 18.90
CA GLU A 86 -7.08 -7.43 19.56
C GLU A 86 -8.18 -8.47 19.31
N THR A 87 -9.43 -8.05 19.32
CA THR A 87 -10.58 -8.95 19.10
C THR A 87 -10.67 -9.38 17.64
N LEU A 88 -10.36 -8.48 16.70
CA LEU A 88 -10.36 -8.76 15.26
C LEU A 88 -9.25 -9.75 14.91
N LEU A 89 -8.03 -9.50 15.38
CA LEU A 89 -6.87 -10.39 15.14
C LEU A 89 -7.10 -11.79 15.68
N LYS A 90 -7.72 -11.92 16.87
CA LYS A 90 -8.10 -13.25 17.41
C LYS A 90 -9.17 -13.99 16.58
N GLY A 91 -9.92 -13.28 15.78
CA GLY A 91 -10.94 -13.84 14.90
C GLY A 91 -10.51 -13.95 13.45
N ALA A 92 -9.32 -13.48 13.12
CA ALA A 92 -8.77 -13.55 11.77
C ALA A 92 -8.46 -15.00 11.38
N LYS A 93 -8.63 -15.30 10.10
CA LYS A 93 -8.23 -16.57 9.50
C LYS A 93 -6.97 -16.33 8.69
N GLU A 94 -5.96 -17.12 8.94
CA GLU A 94 -4.71 -17.09 8.20
C GLU A 94 -4.93 -17.49 6.73
N VAL A 95 -4.16 -16.87 5.85
CA VAL A 95 -4.18 -17.09 4.40
C VAL A 95 -2.83 -17.69 4.01
N GLU A 96 -2.81 -18.99 3.77
CA GLU A 96 -1.58 -19.73 3.52
C GLU A 96 -1.52 -20.33 2.12
N THR A 97 -2.68 -20.69 1.55
CA THR A 97 -2.71 -21.39 0.26
C THR A 97 -2.83 -20.44 -0.92
N LYS A 98 -2.25 -20.84 -2.06
CA LYS A 98 -2.32 -20.10 -3.32
C LYS A 98 -3.76 -19.78 -3.75
N GLU A 99 -4.67 -20.72 -3.54
CA GLU A 99 -6.08 -20.56 -3.87
C GLU A 99 -6.76 -19.50 -2.97
N GLN A 100 -6.37 -19.43 -1.68
CA GLN A 100 -6.88 -18.42 -0.76
C GLN A 100 -6.35 -17.03 -1.13
N ILE A 101 -5.07 -16.92 -1.49
CA ILE A 101 -4.47 -15.67 -1.98
C ILE A 101 -5.18 -15.22 -3.26
N ALA A 102 -5.36 -16.12 -4.22
CA ALA A 102 -6.07 -15.85 -5.47
C ALA A 102 -7.50 -15.36 -5.22
N ALA A 103 -8.24 -16.02 -4.33
CA ALA A 103 -9.61 -15.65 -3.99
C ALA A 103 -9.67 -14.26 -3.31
N THR A 104 -8.73 -13.95 -2.41
CA THR A 104 -8.67 -12.66 -1.72
C THR A 104 -8.35 -11.53 -2.70
N ALA A 105 -7.34 -11.72 -3.54
CA ALA A 105 -6.99 -10.77 -4.61
C ALA A 105 -8.11 -10.57 -5.62
N ALA A 106 -8.81 -11.67 -6.01
CA ALA A 106 -9.93 -11.61 -6.93
C ALA A 106 -11.13 -10.83 -6.38
N ILE A 107 -11.38 -10.88 -5.07
CA ILE A 107 -12.43 -10.09 -4.42
C ILE A 107 -12.13 -8.59 -4.53
N SER A 108 -10.88 -8.19 -4.28
CA SER A 108 -10.45 -6.79 -4.39
C SER A 108 -10.45 -6.33 -5.85
N ALA A 109 -9.88 -7.12 -6.75
CA ALA A 109 -9.83 -6.79 -8.18
C ALA A 109 -11.19 -6.86 -8.89
N GLY A 110 -12.15 -7.60 -8.34
CA GLY A 110 -13.41 -7.91 -9.03
C GLY A 110 -13.26 -8.82 -10.25
N ASP A 111 -12.10 -9.48 -10.43
CA ASP A 111 -11.75 -10.34 -11.56
C ASP A 111 -10.88 -11.50 -11.10
N GLN A 112 -11.34 -12.73 -11.39
CA GLN A 112 -10.63 -13.96 -11.01
C GLN A 112 -9.28 -14.08 -11.73
N SER A 113 -9.18 -13.65 -12.97
CA SER A 113 -7.93 -13.74 -13.75
C SER A 113 -6.81 -12.88 -13.14
N ILE A 114 -7.15 -11.74 -12.56
CA ILE A 114 -6.22 -10.89 -11.84
C ILE A 114 -5.79 -11.56 -10.53
N GLY A 115 -6.75 -12.16 -9.82
CA GLY A 115 -6.48 -12.89 -8.59
C GLY A 115 -5.51 -14.05 -8.79
N ASP A 116 -5.75 -14.87 -9.82
CA ASP A 116 -4.89 -16.01 -10.16
C ASP A 116 -3.47 -15.56 -10.53
N LEU A 117 -3.35 -14.46 -11.29
CA LEU A 117 -2.07 -13.90 -11.69
C LEU A 117 -1.27 -13.36 -10.50
N ILE A 118 -1.95 -12.68 -9.57
CA ILE A 118 -1.30 -12.16 -8.33
C ILE A 118 -0.83 -13.32 -7.46
N ALA A 119 -1.64 -14.37 -7.30
CA ALA A 119 -1.24 -15.54 -6.55
C ALA A 119 -0.05 -16.29 -7.21
N GLU A 120 0.00 -16.34 -8.54
CA GLU A 120 1.15 -16.87 -9.27
C GLU A 120 2.40 -16.00 -9.06
N ALA A 121 2.24 -14.68 -9.09
CA ALA A 121 3.33 -13.75 -8.83
C ALA A 121 3.89 -13.94 -7.41
N MET A 122 3.02 -13.99 -6.39
CA MET A 122 3.42 -14.20 -4.99
C MET A 122 4.09 -15.57 -4.77
N ASP A 123 3.63 -16.61 -5.43
CA ASP A 123 4.22 -17.95 -5.38
C ASP A 123 5.66 -17.96 -5.93
N LYS A 124 5.92 -17.19 -6.98
CA LYS A 124 7.24 -17.11 -7.64
C LYS A 124 8.24 -16.22 -6.89
N VAL A 125 7.82 -15.06 -6.40
CA VAL A 125 8.73 -14.11 -5.71
C VAL A 125 8.76 -14.30 -4.20
N GLY A 126 7.84 -15.10 -3.64
CA GLY A 126 7.68 -15.29 -2.21
C GLY A 126 6.92 -14.15 -1.52
N ASN A 127 6.62 -14.32 -0.24
CA ASN A 127 5.81 -13.36 0.54
C ASN A 127 6.50 -11.99 0.68
N GLU A 128 7.82 -11.97 0.81
CA GLU A 128 8.65 -10.76 0.88
C GLU A 128 8.95 -10.15 -0.49
N GLY A 129 8.62 -10.86 -1.56
CA GLY A 129 8.88 -10.45 -2.93
C GLY A 129 8.11 -9.20 -3.34
N VAL A 130 8.64 -8.51 -4.34
CA VAL A 130 8.04 -7.28 -4.86
C VAL A 130 7.19 -7.58 -6.06
N ILE A 131 5.96 -7.06 -6.08
CA ILE A 131 5.07 -7.08 -7.22
C ILE A 131 4.82 -5.64 -7.65
N THR A 132 5.18 -5.32 -8.88
CA THR A 132 4.93 -4.00 -9.49
C THR A 132 3.96 -4.14 -10.65
N VAL A 133 3.20 -3.09 -10.92
CA VAL A 133 2.25 -3.05 -12.04
C VAL A 133 2.71 -2.01 -13.04
N GLU A 134 2.84 -2.41 -14.30
CA GLU A 134 3.24 -1.55 -15.40
C GLU A 134 2.19 -1.51 -16.49
N GLU A 135 2.15 -0.38 -17.18
CA GLU A 135 1.30 -0.20 -18.35
C GLU A 135 1.92 -0.90 -19.55
N SER A 136 1.10 -1.59 -20.33
CA SER A 136 1.51 -2.26 -21.55
C SER A 136 0.67 -1.83 -22.74
N ASN A 137 1.31 -1.76 -23.89
CA ASN A 137 0.63 -1.51 -25.16
C ASN A 137 -0.02 -2.78 -25.75
N THR A 138 0.19 -3.94 -25.10
CA THR A 138 -0.43 -5.22 -25.51
C THR A 138 -1.75 -5.41 -24.78
N PHE A 139 -2.70 -6.07 -25.44
CA PHE A 139 -3.97 -6.43 -24.78
C PHE A 139 -3.76 -7.57 -23.78
N GLY A 140 -4.41 -7.47 -22.63
CA GLY A 140 -4.42 -8.52 -21.61
C GLY A 140 -3.48 -8.26 -20.45
N LEU A 141 -3.19 -9.31 -19.70
CA LEU A 141 -2.32 -9.33 -18.53
C LEU A 141 -1.15 -10.27 -18.81
N GLN A 142 0.04 -9.84 -18.45
CA GLN A 142 1.26 -10.66 -18.57
C GLN A 142 2.05 -10.54 -17.27
N LEU A 143 2.65 -11.64 -16.83
CA LEU A 143 3.54 -11.68 -15.67
C LEU A 143 4.96 -11.90 -16.18
N GLU A 144 5.83 -10.96 -15.87
CA GLU A 144 7.26 -11.07 -16.08
C GLU A 144 8.00 -11.10 -14.74
N LEU A 145 9.00 -11.94 -14.65
CA LEU A 145 9.91 -11.98 -13.49
C LEU A 145 11.21 -11.32 -13.89
N THR A 146 11.63 -10.34 -13.12
CA THR A 146 12.87 -9.61 -13.35
C THR A 146 13.71 -9.58 -12.08
N GLU A 147 15.01 -9.41 -12.26
CA GLU A 147 15.92 -9.15 -11.15
C GLU A 147 15.63 -7.77 -10.57
N GLY A 148 15.64 -7.66 -9.25
CA GLY A 148 15.34 -6.41 -8.59
C GLY A 148 15.39 -6.52 -7.09
N MET A 149 15.28 -5.40 -6.39
CA MET A 149 15.32 -5.35 -4.94
C MET A 149 14.43 -4.23 -4.39
N ARG A 150 13.80 -4.47 -3.25
CA ARG A 150 13.11 -3.45 -2.45
C ARG A 150 13.80 -3.29 -1.10
N PHE A 151 13.84 -2.06 -0.61
CA PHE A 151 14.31 -1.76 0.75
C PHE A 151 13.52 -0.62 1.39
N ASP A 152 13.46 -0.63 2.72
CA ASP A 152 12.60 0.22 3.55
C ASP A 152 13.25 1.57 3.83
N LYS A 153 13.55 2.34 2.79
CA LYS A 153 13.98 3.74 2.85
C LYS A 153 13.43 4.47 1.63
N GLY A 154 12.70 5.53 1.88
CA GLY A 154 12.14 6.38 0.84
C GLY A 154 12.96 7.64 0.58
N TYR A 155 12.39 8.57 -0.20
CA TYR A 155 13.05 9.81 -0.54
C TYR A 155 13.31 10.69 0.69
N ILE A 156 14.48 11.35 0.70
CA ILE A 156 14.86 12.27 1.81
C ILE A 156 13.99 13.53 1.83
N SER A 157 13.50 13.94 0.67
CA SER A 157 12.68 15.16 0.53
C SER A 157 11.48 14.92 -0.37
N GLY A 158 10.29 15.37 0.05
CA GLY A 158 9.07 15.31 -0.77
C GLY A 158 9.14 16.13 -2.06
N TYR A 159 10.11 17.02 -2.20
CA TYR A 159 10.33 17.74 -3.45
C TYR A 159 10.86 16.86 -4.59
N PHE A 160 11.34 15.65 -4.30
CA PHE A 160 11.74 14.67 -5.32
C PHE A 160 10.57 13.97 -6.00
N VAL A 161 9.38 14.03 -5.45
CA VAL A 161 8.16 13.43 -6.00
C VAL A 161 7.93 13.86 -7.45
N THR A 162 7.71 12.90 -8.34
CA THR A 162 7.39 13.13 -9.75
C THR A 162 5.90 12.94 -10.03
N ASP A 163 5.25 12.05 -9.28
CA ASP A 163 3.81 11.80 -9.31
C ASP A 163 3.18 12.30 -8.01
N ALA A 164 2.53 13.47 -8.06
CA ALA A 164 1.94 14.10 -6.88
C ALA A 164 0.70 13.34 -6.36
N GLU A 165 -0.01 12.62 -7.21
CA GLU A 165 -1.20 11.85 -6.81
C GLU A 165 -0.81 10.64 -5.98
N ARG A 166 0.25 9.95 -6.39
CA ARG A 166 0.78 8.76 -5.72
C ARG A 166 1.82 9.06 -4.66
N GLN A 167 2.33 10.30 -4.62
CA GLN A 167 3.45 10.68 -3.75
C GLN A 167 4.71 9.82 -4.00
N GLU A 168 4.96 9.50 -5.28
CA GLU A 168 6.06 8.66 -5.72
C GLU A 168 7.04 9.44 -6.61
N ALA A 169 8.30 9.04 -6.57
CA ALA A 169 9.31 9.47 -7.53
C ALA A 169 9.66 8.29 -8.43
N VAL A 170 9.30 8.38 -9.71
CA VAL A 170 9.58 7.35 -10.71
C VAL A 170 10.71 7.84 -11.60
N LEU A 171 11.77 7.02 -11.71
CA LEU A 171 12.91 7.23 -12.58
C LEU A 171 12.98 6.09 -13.61
N GLU A 172 13.04 6.43 -14.86
CA GLU A 172 13.22 5.50 -15.98
C GLU A 172 14.67 5.54 -16.47
N ASP A 173 15.28 4.39 -16.66
CA ASP A 173 16.68 4.21 -17.05
C ASP A 173 17.69 5.03 -16.23
N PRO A 174 17.55 5.11 -14.87
CA PRO A 174 18.42 5.94 -14.07
C PRO A 174 19.84 5.37 -13.94
N TYR A 175 20.78 6.29 -13.73
CA TYR A 175 22.04 5.95 -13.08
C TYR A 175 21.83 5.85 -11.56
N ILE A 176 22.54 4.94 -10.92
CA ILE A 176 22.46 4.70 -9.47
C ILE A 176 23.83 4.92 -8.86
N LEU A 177 23.93 5.93 -8.02
CA LEU A 177 25.13 6.27 -7.26
C LEU A 177 25.02 5.68 -5.86
N LEU A 178 25.96 4.81 -5.50
CA LEU A 178 26.04 4.15 -4.20
C LEU A 178 27.22 4.72 -3.39
N VAL A 179 26.94 5.34 -2.24
CA VAL A 179 27.95 5.98 -1.39
C VAL A 179 27.85 5.46 0.03
N SER A 180 28.99 5.03 0.59
CA SER A 180 29.03 4.50 1.96
C SER A 180 29.02 5.60 3.04
N SER A 181 29.40 6.82 2.68
CA SER A 181 29.51 7.99 3.56
C SER A 181 28.36 8.98 3.36
N LYS A 182 28.33 10.01 4.20
CA LYS A 182 27.40 11.14 4.04
C LYS A 182 27.83 12.06 2.91
N VAL A 183 26.86 12.62 2.21
CA VAL A 183 27.05 13.61 1.15
C VAL A 183 26.45 14.94 1.59
N SER A 184 27.32 15.89 1.96
CA SER A 184 26.90 17.21 2.44
C SER A 184 27.34 18.36 1.52
N THR A 185 28.49 18.21 0.84
CA THR A 185 29.06 19.22 -0.04
C THR A 185 28.71 18.98 -1.51
N VAL A 186 28.32 20.02 -2.22
CA VAL A 186 28.04 19.96 -3.66
C VAL A 186 29.32 19.78 -4.46
N LYS A 187 30.42 20.36 -3.97
CA LYS A 187 31.70 20.37 -4.68
C LYS A 187 32.17 18.98 -5.09
N ASP A 188 31.98 18.01 -4.20
CA ASP A 188 32.41 16.62 -4.43
C ASP A 188 31.54 15.90 -5.46
N LEU A 189 30.26 16.31 -5.57
CA LEU A 189 29.30 15.76 -6.53
C LEU A 189 29.36 16.43 -7.91
N LEU A 190 29.84 17.67 -8.01
CA LEU A 190 29.73 18.50 -9.20
C LEU A 190 30.30 17.82 -10.45
N PRO A 191 31.51 17.22 -10.43
CA PRO A 191 32.09 16.60 -11.59
C PRO A 191 31.26 15.41 -12.13
N LEU A 192 30.65 14.66 -11.22
CA LEU A 192 29.78 13.54 -11.55
C LEU A 192 28.43 14.02 -12.10
N LEU A 193 27.82 15.02 -11.46
CA LEU A 193 26.54 15.61 -11.91
C LEU A 193 26.63 16.18 -13.30
N GLU A 194 27.72 16.86 -13.67
CA GLU A 194 27.95 17.38 -15.02
C GLU A 194 27.94 16.26 -16.06
N LYS A 195 28.63 15.15 -15.78
CA LYS A 195 28.67 13.97 -16.67
C LYS A 195 27.29 13.32 -16.81
N VAL A 196 26.55 13.18 -15.72
CA VAL A 196 25.18 12.59 -15.72
C VAL A 196 24.20 13.48 -16.47
N ILE A 197 24.26 14.81 -16.28
CA ILE A 197 23.45 15.77 -17.02
C ILE A 197 23.76 15.73 -18.52
N GLN A 198 25.04 15.65 -18.90
CA GLN A 198 25.44 15.48 -20.30
C GLN A 198 24.91 14.17 -20.91
N ALA A 199 24.83 13.10 -20.12
CA ALA A 199 24.26 11.82 -20.54
C ALA A 199 22.71 11.85 -20.64
N GLY A 200 22.05 12.89 -20.13
CA GLY A 200 20.59 13.08 -20.21
C GLY A 200 19.76 12.09 -19.43
N LYS A 201 20.37 11.34 -18.50
CA LYS A 201 19.70 10.32 -17.70
C LYS A 201 19.40 10.81 -16.28
N PRO A 202 18.31 10.33 -15.64
CA PRO A 202 18.04 10.62 -14.24
C PRO A 202 19.06 9.94 -13.31
N LEU A 203 19.21 10.45 -12.09
CA LEU A 203 20.13 9.94 -11.09
C LEU A 203 19.40 9.57 -9.80
N LEU A 204 19.60 8.35 -9.33
CA LEU A 204 19.29 7.94 -7.97
C LEU A 204 20.59 7.99 -7.14
N ILE A 205 20.54 8.65 -5.98
CA ILE A 205 21.66 8.70 -5.02
C ILE A 205 21.25 7.91 -3.79
N ILE A 206 21.97 6.87 -3.46
CA ILE A 206 21.80 6.08 -2.24
C ILE A 206 23.06 6.28 -1.41
N ALA A 207 22.95 7.01 -0.30
CA ALA A 207 24.06 7.35 0.58
C ALA A 207 23.68 7.13 2.05
N GLU A 208 24.66 7.16 2.94
CA GLU A 208 24.36 7.16 4.39
C GLU A 208 23.37 8.24 4.75
N ASP A 209 23.61 9.45 4.28
CA ASP A 209 22.69 10.60 4.33
C ASP A 209 23.06 11.59 3.22
N VAL A 210 22.08 12.37 2.77
CA VAL A 210 22.31 13.51 1.86
C VAL A 210 21.71 14.74 2.54
N GLU A 211 22.55 15.67 2.90
CA GLU A 211 22.16 16.82 3.72
C GLU A 211 22.83 18.13 3.21
N GLY A 212 22.46 19.24 3.82
CA GLY A 212 23.09 20.54 3.61
C GLY A 212 22.99 21.08 2.20
N GLU A 213 24.12 21.52 1.66
CA GLU A 213 24.24 22.15 0.34
C GLU A 213 23.93 21.16 -0.79
N ALA A 214 24.37 19.91 -0.65
CA ALA A 214 24.14 18.86 -1.65
C ALA A 214 22.63 18.62 -1.85
N LEU A 215 21.87 18.41 -0.78
CA LEU A 215 20.43 18.21 -0.84
C LEU A 215 19.72 19.42 -1.46
N SER A 216 20.06 20.62 -1.01
CA SER A 216 19.44 21.86 -1.49
C SER A 216 19.65 22.05 -3.00
N THR A 217 20.86 21.76 -3.49
CA THR A 217 21.19 21.87 -4.91
C THR A 217 20.45 20.85 -5.76
N LEU A 218 20.34 19.60 -5.31
CA LEU A 218 19.57 18.56 -6.02
C LEU A 218 18.09 18.95 -6.11
N VAL A 219 17.49 19.41 -5.01
CA VAL A 219 16.10 19.85 -4.94
C VAL A 219 15.84 21.04 -5.88
N VAL A 220 16.72 22.07 -5.85
CA VAL A 220 16.57 23.25 -6.72
C VAL A 220 16.65 22.89 -8.20
N ASN A 221 17.60 22.03 -8.58
CA ASN A 221 17.73 21.59 -9.98
C ASN A 221 16.52 20.75 -10.44
N LYS A 222 15.98 19.91 -9.58
CA LYS A 222 14.75 19.14 -9.84
C LYS A 222 13.54 20.07 -10.01
N ILE A 223 13.36 21.06 -9.14
CA ILE A 223 12.25 22.04 -9.24
C ILE A 223 12.35 22.85 -10.53
N ARG A 224 13.56 23.23 -10.93
CA ARG A 224 13.81 23.93 -12.20
C ARG A 224 13.65 23.04 -13.44
N GLY A 225 13.46 21.74 -13.26
CA GLY A 225 13.36 20.79 -14.37
C GLY A 225 14.67 20.58 -15.16
N THR A 226 15.80 21.07 -14.63
CA THR A 226 17.11 20.95 -15.27
C THR A 226 17.64 19.52 -15.19
N PHE A 227 17.36 18.84 -14.07
CA PHE A 227 17.91 17.52 -13.79
C PHE A 227 16.95 16.71 -12.91
N LYS A 228 16.63 15.50 -13.34
CA LYS A 228 15.82 14.57 -12.57
C LYS A 228 16.72 13.76 -11.63
N SER A 229 16.62 14.01 -10.34
CA SER A 229 17.35 13.26 -9.31
C SER A 229 16.47 12.93 -8.13
N VAL A 230 16.82 11.85 -7.43
CA VAL A 230 16.21 11.44 -6.16
C VAL A 230 17.34 11.03 -5.24
N ALA A 231 17.26 11.45 -3.99
CA ALA A 231 18.19 11.04 -2.93
C ALA A 231 17.46 10.22 -1.88
N VAL A 232 18.06 9.09 -1.52
CA VAL A 232 17.53 8.10 -0.57
C VAL A 232 18.60 7.74 0.44
N LYS A 233 18.20 7.46 1.68
CA LYS A 233 19.13 6.93 2.68
C LYS A 233 19.39 5.44 2.46
N ALA A 234 20.64 5.02 2.59
CA ALA A 234 21.00 3.62 2.53
C ALA A 234 20.35 2.83 3.70
N PRO A 235 19.83 1.63 3.46
CA PRO A 235 19.24 0.81 4.51
C PRO A 235 20.31 0.21 5.43
N GLY A 236 19.94 -0.01 6.70
CA GLY A 236 20.81 -0.58 7.72
C GLY A 236 21.78 0.42 8.35
N PHE A 237 22.63 -0.09 9.24
CA PHE A 237 23.63 0.69 9.98
C PHE A 237 24.97 -0.10 10.02
N GLY A 238 26.09 0.63 10.07
CA GLY A 238 27.43 0.04 10.20
C GLY A 238 27.74 -0.96 9.07
N ASP A 239 28.27 -2.12 9.43
CA ASP A 239 28.67 -3.14 8.44
C ASP A 239 27.52 -3.73 7.64
N ARG A 240 26.31 -3.79 8.23
CA ARG A 240 25.10 -4.20 7.50
C ARG A 240 24.76 -3.25 6.37
N ARG A 241 24.91 -1.94 6.58
CA ARG A 241 24.70 -0.96 5.51
C ARG A 241 25.69 -1.16 4.38
N LYS A 242 26.98 -1.40 4.70
CA LYS A 242 28.01 -1.68 3.68
C LYS A 242 27.65 -2.94 2.88
N ALA A 243 27.23 -4.00 3.57
CA ALA A 243 26.81 -5.24 2.92
C ALA A 243 25.59 -5.05 1.99
N MET A 244 24.59 -4.27 2.43
CA MET A 244 23.41 -3.95 1.61
C MET A 244 23.78 -3.09 0.40
N LEU A 245 24.65 -2.10 0.56
CA LEU A 245 25.16 -1.29 -0.57
C LEU A 245 25.91 -2.16 -1.57
N GLN A 246 26.67 -3.14 -1.10
CA GLN A 246 27.39 -4.06 -1.98
C GLN A 246 26.44 -4.99 -2.75
N ASP A 247 25.37 -5.45 -2.10
CA ASP A 247 24.34 -6.24 -2.78
C ASP A 247 23.63 -5.42 -3.87
N MET A 248 23.34 -4.14 -3.60
CA MET A 248 22.79 -3.22 -4.61
C MET A 248 23.78 -2.96 -5.74
N ALA A 249 25.08 -2.84 -5.44
CA ALA A 249 26.12 -2.65 -6.45
C ALA A 249 26.18 -3.84 -7.42
N ILE A 250 26.14 -5.06 -6.89
CA ILE A 250 26.12 -6.29 -7.70
C ILE A 250 24.84 -6.36 -8.53
N LEU A 251 23.68 -6.05 -7.94
CA LEU A 251 22.38 -6.06 -8.62
C LEU A 251 22.34 -5.05 -9.78
N THR A 252 22.92 -3.88 -9.61
CA THR A 252 22.84 -2.77 -10.58
C THR A 252 24.03 -2.67 -11.50
N GLY A 253 25.06 -3.52 -11.31
CA GLY A 253 26.30 -3.51 -12.08
C GLY A 253 27.17 -2.29 -11.79
N GLY A 254 27.01 -1.65 -10.63
CA GLY A 254 27.81 -0.51 -10.17
C GLY A 254 28.87 -0.88 -9.14
N GLN A 255 29.48 0.14 -8.56
CA GLN A 255 30.42 0.01 -7.45
C GLN A 255 30.07 0.96 -6.32
N VAL A 256 30.31 0.53 -5.07
CA VAL A 256 30.12 1.37 -3.89
C VAL A 256 31.31 2.33 -3.78
N ILE A 257 31.02 3.62 -3.76
CA ILE A 257 32.02 4.65 -3.49
C ILE A 257 32.27 4.71 -1.99
N SER A 258 33.49 4.33 -1.60
CA SER A 258 33.93 4.31 -0.21
C SER A 258 35.39 4.71 -0.13
N GLU A 259 35.73 5.57 0.81
CA GLU A 259 37.12 5.95 1.11
C GLU A 259 37.97 4.74 1.53
N GLU A 260 37.36 3.73 2.13
CA GLU A 260 38.02 2.48 2.55
C GLU A 260 38.59 1.70 1.34
N VAL A 261 37.94 1.83 0.18
CA VAL A 261 38.36 1.20 -1.08
C VAL A 261 39.19 2.16 -1.93
N GLY A 262 39.44 3.39 -1.47
CA GLY A 262 40.19 4.42 -2.17
C GLY A 262 39.36 5.13 -3.26
N LEU A 263 38.04 4.95 -3.29
CA LEU A 263 37.15 5.63 -4.23
C LEU A 263 36.56 6.89 -3.55
N THR A 264 36.77 8.04 -4.18
CA THR A 264 36.19 9.33 -3.72
C THR A 264 35.14 9.82 -4.71
N LEU A 265 34.17 10.59 -4.24
CA LEU A 265 33.11 11.18 -5.07
C LEU A 265 33.69 12.11 -6.16
N GLU A 266 34.76 12.85 -5.86
CA GLU A 266 35.40 13.77 -6.78
C GLU A 266 35.98 13.06 -8.05
N ASN A 267 36.42 11.80 -7.85
CA ASN A 267 37.01 10.97 -8.93
C ASN A 267 36.01 9.98 -9.53
N ALA A 268 34.75 10.07 -9.14
CA ALA A 268 33.73 9.15 -9.66
C ALA A 268 33.45 9.37 -11.15
N ASP A 269 33.30 8.28 -11.87
CA ASP A 269 32.93 8.27 -13.28
C ASP A 269 31.65 7.49 -13.53
N LEU A 270 31.04 7.69 -14.72
CA LEU A 270 29.82 7.01 -15.13
C LEU A 270 29.93 5.47 -15.13
N SER A 271 31.16 4.96 -15.27
CA SER A 271 31.47 3.52 -15.25
C SER A 271 31.28 2.89 -13.85
N LEU A 272 31.35 3.70 -12.78
CA LEU A 272 31.15 3.25 -11.40
C LEU A 272 29.68 3.26 -11.00
N LEU A 273 28.83 3.92 -11.79
CA LEU A 273 27.41 4.02 -11.51
C LEU A 273 26.68 2.74 -11.90
N GLY A 274 25.84 2.26 -11.00
CA GLY A 274 24.86 1.23 -11.32
C GLY A 274 23.79 1.74 -12.28
N LYS A 275 23.06 0.82 -12.89
CA LYS A 275 21.94 1.11 -13.81
C LYS A 275 20.78 0.19 -13.48
N ALA A 276 19.58 0.66 -13.74
CA ALA A 276 18.37 -0.14 -13.70
C ALA A 276 17.41 0.35 -14.78
N ARG A 277 16.46 -0.48 -15.19
CA ARG A 277 15.41 -0.06 -16.11
C ARG A 277 14.47 0.95 -15.49
N LYS A 278 14.10 0.71 -14.22
CA LYS A 278 13.17 1.58 -13.50
C LYS A 278 13.47 1.60 -12.01
N VAL A 279 13.26 2.75 -11.38
CA VAL A 279 13.30 2.88 -9.92
C VAL A 279 12.05 3.62 -9.49
N VAL A 280 11.37 3.08 -8.48
CA VAL A 280 10.21 3.71 -7.83
C VAL A 280 10.56 3.99 -6.38
N VAL A 281 10.46 5.25 -5.97
CA VAL A 281 10.75 5.70 -4.61
C VAL A 281 9.49 6.32 -4.02
N THR A 282 8.98 5.70 -2.97
CA THR A 282 7.89 6.25 -2.16
C THR A 282 8.45 7.00 -0.94
N LYS A 283 7.61 7.43 -0.04
CA LYS A 283 8.02 8.07 1.20
C LYS A 283 8.86 7.14 2.10
N ASP A 284 8.54 5.87 2.13
CA ASP A 284 9.07 4.90 3.08
C ASP A 284 9.89 3.78 2.43
N GLU A 285 9.78 3.59 1.13
CA GLU A 285 10.37 2.46 0.40
C GLU A 285 11.01 2.88 -0.93
N THR A 286 11.99 2.10 -1.36
CA THR A 286 12.60 2.20 -2.70
C THR A 286 12.62 0.83 -3.35
N THR A 287 12.11 0.74 -4.58
CA THR A 287 12.11 -0.46 -5.42
C THR A 287 12.97 -0.24 -6.66
N ILE A 288 13.97 -1.08 -6.86
CA ILE A 288 14.81 -1.15 -8.06
C ILE A 288 14.28 -2.31 -8.89
N VAL A 289 13.89 -2.03 -10.13
CA VAL A 289 13.35 -3.01 -11.07
C VAL A 289 14.33 -3.20 -12.21
N GLU A 290 14.71 -4.44 -12.48
CA GLU A 290 15.60 -4.83 -13.55
C GLU A 290 16.95 -4.09 -13.51
N GLY A 291 17.77 -4.49 -12.52
CA GLY A 291 19.14 -4.03 -12.39
C GLY A 291 20.00 -4.54 -13.55
N ALA A 292 20.99 -3.76 -13.95
CA ALA A 292 21.91 -4.11 -15.04
C ALA A 292 23.10 -4.97 -14.57
N GLY A 293 23.00 -5.63 -13.41
CA GLY A 293 24.02 -6.53 -12.88
C GLY A 293 24.10 -7.83 -13.67
N ASP A 294 25.22 -8.53 -13.53
CA ASP A 294 25.40 -9.85 -14.11
C ASP A 294 24.69 -10.92 -13.28
N SER A 295 23.82 -11.73 -13.91
CA SER A 295 23.07 -12.80 -13.26
C SER A 295 23.97 -13.81 -12.54
N ASP A 296 25.15 -14.10 -13.10
CA ASP A 296 26.10 -15.05 -12.48
C ASP A 296 26.71 -14.42 -11.19
N ALA A 297 26.98 -13.12 -11.21
CA ALA A 297 27.46 -12.40 -10.04
C ALA A 297 26.39 -12.34 -8.94
N ILE A 298 25.13 -12.12 -9.30
CA ILE A 298 23.98 -12.13 -8.37
C ILE A 298 23.81 -13.52 -7.76
N ALA A 299 23.85 -14.58 -8.58
CA ALA A 299 23.75 -15.96 -8.12
C ALA A 299 24.91 -16.34 -7.18
N GLY A 300 26.13 -15.90 -7.49
CA GLY A 300 27.31 -16.06 -6.63
C GLY A 300 27.14 -15.36 -5.29
N ARG A 301 26.56 -14.14 -5.27
CA ARG A 301 26.28 -13.40 -4.05
C ARG A 301 25.20 -14.08 -3.19
N VAL A 302 24.14 -14.57 -3.82
CA VAL A 302 23.10 -15.38 -3.15
C VAL A 302 23.69 -16.63 -2.49
N ALA A 303 24.58 -17.35 -3.20
CA ALA A 303 25.26 -18.52 -2.65
C ALA A 303 26.15 -18.15 -1.45
N GLN A 304 26.86 -17.02 -1.52
CA GLN A 304 27.67 -16.50 -0.41
C GLN A 304 26.83 -16.22 0.82
N ILE A 305 25.70 -15.50 0.67
CA ILE A 305 24.80 -15.18 1.80
C ILE A 305 24.23 -16.47 2.41
N ARG A 306 23.88 -17.47 1.60
CA ARG A 306 23.43 -18.78 2.11
C ARG A 306 24.49 -19.46 2.96
N ALA A 307 25.74 -19.44 2.51
CA ALA A 307 26.84 -19.99 3.30
C ALA A 307 27.08 -19.19 4.61
N GLU A 308 26.91 -17.86 4.58
CA GLU A 308 26.96 -17.02 5.80
C GLU A 308 25.85 -17.38 6.79
N ILE A 309 24.63 -17.69 6.32
CA ILE A 309 23.50 -18.15 7.16
C ILE A 309 23.81 -19.47 7.83
N GLU A 310 24.39 -20.44 7.10
CA GLU A 310 24.75 -21.76 7.64
C GLU A 310 25.85 -21.66 8.68
N ASN A 311 26.78 -20.75 8.54
CA ASN A 311 27.93 -20.56 9.43
C ASN A 311 27.66 -19.57 10.60
N SER A 312 26.49 -18.95 10.65
CA SER A 312 26.16 -17.99 11.70
C SER A 312 25.68 -18.70 12.97
N ASP A 313 26.34 -18.40 14.09
CA ASP A 313 25.97 -18.91 15.43
C ASP A 313 24.87 -18.08 16.12
N SER A 314 24.59 -16.88 15.63
CA SER A 314 23.60 -15.94 16.17
C SER A 314 22.26 -16.08 15.46
N ASP A 315 21.21 -16.43 16.19
CA ASP A 315 19.85 -16.51 15.63
C ASP A 315 19.39 -15.16 15.05
N TYR A 316 19.76 -14.05 15.71
CA TYR A 316 19.45 -12.72 15.21
C TYR A 316 20.18 -12.36 13.90
N ASP A 317 21.47 -12.71 13.78
CA ASP A 317 22.21 -12.46 12.56
C ASP A 317 21.74 -13.39 11.44
N ARG A 318 21.38 -14.63 11.77
CA ARG A 318 20.77 -15.56 10.82
C ARG A 318 19.45 -15.03 10.27
N GLU A 319 18.57 -14.49 11.12
CA GLU A 319 17.32 -13.85 10.68
C GLU A 319 17.59 -12.68 9.73
N LYS A 320 18.53 -11.80 10.06
CA LYS A 320 18.89 -10.65 9.23
C LYS A 320 19.57 -11.03 7.91
N LEU A 321 20.34 -12.10 7.88
CA LEU A 321 20.89 -12.65 6.65
C LEU A 321 19.82 -13.30 5.79
N GLN A 322 18.82 -13.95 6.38
CA GLN A 322 17.66 -14.50 5.66
C GLN A 322 16.81 -13.39 5.03
N GLU A 323 16.55 -12.31 5.77
CA GLU A 323 15.86 -11.13 5.24
C GLU A 323 16.62 -10.53 4.04
N ARG A 324 17.94 -10.41 4.14
CA ARG A 324 18.79 -9.91 3.07
C ARG A 324 18.80 -10.85 1.85
N LEU A 325 18.85 -12.16 2.10
CA LEU A 325 18.74 -13.17 1.04
C LEU A 325 17.40 -13.09 0.31
N ALA A 326 16.30 -12.97 1.05
CA ALA A 326 14.96 -12.86 0.46
C ALA A 326 14.83 -11.62 -0.43
N LYS A 327 15.41 -10.49 -0.02
CA LYS A 327 15.39 -9.23 -0.81
C LYS A 327 16.21 -9.35 -2.11
N LEU A 328 17.31 -10.09 -2.12
CA LEU A 328 18.17 -10.25 -3.30
C LEU A 328 17.70 -11.38 -4.22
N ALA A 329 17.29 -12.52 -3.65
CA ALA A 329 16.91 -13.72 -4.40
C ALA A 329 15.45 -13.72 -4.86
N GLY A 330 14.57 -12.96 -4.21
CA GLY A 330 13.14 -12.90 -4.52
C GLY A 330 12.81 -12.25 -5.87
N GLY A 331 13.66 -11.35 -6.34
CA GLY A 331 13.41 -10.61 -7.57
C GLY A 331 12.19 -9.69 -7.49
N VAL A 332 11.73 -9.25 -8.65
CA VAL A 332 10.52 -8.43 -8.82
C VAL A 332 9.60 -9.08 -9.85
N ALA A 333 8.35 -9.29 -9.46
CA ALA A 333 7.30 -9.68 -10.40
C ALA A 333 6.67 -8.42 -11.01
N VAL A 334 6.73 -8.29 -12.31
CA VAL A 334 6.14 -7.17 -13.06
C VAL A 334 4.86 -7.65 -13.72
N ILE A 335 3.72 -7.15 -13.28
CA ILE A 335 2.43 -7.38 -13.91
C ILE A 335 2.22 -6.30 -14.98
N LYS A 336 2.30 -6.69 -16.24
CA LYS A 336 2.01 -5.81 -17.38
C LYS A 336 0.52 -5.82 -17.64
N ALA A 337 -0.13 -4.67 -17.46
CA ALA A 337 -1.55 -4.47 -17.71
C ALA A 337 -1.76 -3.74 -19.03
N GLY A 338 -2.61 -4.27 -19.90
CA GLY A 338 -3.01 -3.63 -21.14
C GLY A 338 -4.51 -3.43 -21.21
N ALA A 339 -4.94 -2.34 -21.87
CA ALA A 339 -6.34 -2.02 -22.11
C ALA A 339 -6.53 -1.31 -23.45
N ALA A 340 -7.79 -1.17 -23.88
CA ALA A 340 -8.11 -0.53 -25.14
C ALA A 340 -8.03 1.00 -25.10
N THR A 341 -8.16 1.59 -23.93
CA THR A 341 -8.10 3.05 -23.71
C THR A 341 -7.24 3.41 -22.51
N GLU A 342 -6.64 4.60 -22.54
CA GLU A 342 -5.80 5.09 -21.43
C GLU A 342 -6.56 5.16 -20.09
N VAL A 343 -7.83 5.55 -20.13
CA VAL A 343 -8.66 5.63 -18.91
C VAL A 343 -8.91 4.24 -18.32
N GLU A 344 -9.23 3.26 -19.17
CA GLU A 344 -9.40 1.87 -18.76
C GLU A 344 -8.08 1.27 -18.24
N LEU A 345 -6.97 1.64 -18.87
CA LEU A 345 -5.64 1.19 -18.49
C LEU A 345 -5.29 1.65 -17.07
N LYS A 346 -5.47 2.95 -16.80
CA LYS A 346 -5.24 3.53 -15.47
C LYS A 346 -6.14 2.88 -14.40
N GLU A 347 -7.43 2.73 -14.69
CA GLU A 347 -8.37 2.10 -13.77
C GLU A 347 -8.00 0.64 -13.49
N ARG A 348 -7.62 -0.14 -14.53
CA ARG A 348 -7.19 -1.52 -14.40
C ARG A 348 -5.90 -1.64 -13.59
N LYS A 349 -4.94 -0.75 -13.84
CA LYS A 349 -3.68 -0.68 -13.09
C LYS A 349 -3.93 -0.43 -11.60
N HIS A 350 -4.72 0.59 -11.23
CA HIS A 350 -5.08 0.87 -9.84
C HIS A 350 -5.73 -0.34 -9.17
N ARG A 351 -6.68 -0.97 -9.83
CA ARG A 351 -7.37 -2.16 -9.32
C ARG A 351 -6.43 -3.34 -9.05
N ILE A 352 -5.44 -3.55 -9.92
CA ILE A 352 -4.42 -4.59 -9.71
C ILE A 352 -3.52 -4.22 -8.54
N GLU A 353 -3.10 -2.96 -8.42
CA GLU A 353 -2.27 -2.49 -7.30
C GLU A 353 -2.97 -2.64 -5.96
N ASP A 354 -4.26 -2.29 -5.87
CA ASP A 354 -5.07 -2.49 -4.67
C ASP A 354 -5.19 -3.97 -4.33
N ALA A 355 -5.40 -4.83 -5.32
CA ALA A 355 -5.47 -6.27 -5.14
C ALA A 355 -4.14 -6.88 -4.66
N VAL A 356 -3.00 -6.37 -5.14
CA VAL A 356 -1.66 -6.78 -4.67
C VAL A 356 -1.47 -6.37 -3.20
N ARG A 357 -1.84 -5.13 -2.84
CA ARG A 357 -1.77 -4.66 -1.45
C ARG A 357 -2.67 -5.48 -0.53
N ASN A 358 -3.90 -5.74 -0.97
CA ASN A 358 -4.84 -6.56 -0.22
C ASN A 358 -4.34 -8.00 -0.02
N ALA A 359 -3.79 -8.62 -1.06
CA ALA A 359 -3.23 -9.97 -0.97
C ALA A 359 -2.05 -10.03 0.02
N LYS A 360 -1.15 -9.05 0.00
CA LYS A 360 -0.03 -8.95 0.95
C LYS A 360 -0.51 -8.77 2.39
N ALA A 361 -1.39 -7.80 2.63
CA ALA A 361 -1.96 -7.57 3.95
C ALA A 361 -2.72 -8.80 4.49
N ALA A 362 -3.40 -9.55 3.61
CA ALA A 362 -4.10 -10.78 3.97
C ALA A 362 -3.16 -11.93 4.36
N VAL A 363 -2.00 -12.03 3.73
CA VAL A 363 -0.96 -13.02 4.09
C VAL A 363 -0.30 -12.65 5.42
N GLU A 364 -0.06 -11.35 5.66
CA GLU A 364 0.59 -10.86 6.88
C GLU A 364 -0.32 -10.96 8.12
N GLU A 365 -1.58 -10.55 8.02
CA GLU A 365 -2.47 -10.41 9.19
C GLU A 365 -3.72 -11.31 9.14
N GLY A 366 -3.93 -12.04 8.06
CA GLY A 366 -5.12 -12.85 7.84
C GLY A 366 -6.33 -12.03 7.37
N ILE A 367 -7.46 -12.72 7.23
CA ILE A 367 -8.71 -12.15 6.72
C ILE A 367 -9.86 -12.28 7.72
N VAL A 368 -10.78 -11.33 7.67
CA VAL A 368 -12.02 -11.33 8.45
C VAL A 368 -13.24 -11.12 7.55
N ALA A 369 -14.44 -11.47 8.03
CA ALA A 369 -15.65 -11.22 7.26
C ALA A 369 -15.88 -9.72 7.03
N GLY A 370 -15.98 -9.32 5.77
CA GLY A 370 -16.17 -7.94 5.33
C GLY A 370 -17.55 -7.36 5.62
N GLY A 371 -17.85 -6.19 5.01
CA GLY A 371 -19.14 -5.51 5.15
C GLY A 371 -19.45 -5.01 6.56
N GLY A 372 -18.44 -4.85 7.44
CA GLY A 372 -18.59 -4.42 8.82
C GLY A 372 -19.17 -5.49 9.76
N VAL A 373 -19.34 -6.74 9.30
CA VAL A 373 -19.91 -7.85 10.08
C VAL A 373 -19.04 -8.15 11.30
N THR A 374 -17.74 -8.28 11.12
CA THR A 374 -16.81 -8.62 12.20
C THR A 374 -16.71 -7.49 13.24
N LEU A 375 -16.77 -6.23 12.81
CA LEU A 375 -16.86 -5.08 13.72
C LEU A 375 -18.12 -5.10 14.60
N LEU A 376 -19.26 -5.50 14.02
CA LEU A 376 -20.50 -5.68 14.78
C LEU A 376 -20.41 -6.84 15.77
N GLN A 377 -19.72 -7.92 15.42
CA GLN A 377 -19.49 -9.07 16.29
C GLN A 377 -18.52 -8.76 17.43
N ALA A 378 -17.55 -7.88 17.21
CA ALA A 378 -16.62 -7.42 18.25
C ALA A 378 -17.26 -6.50 19.29
N ALA A 379 -18.35 -5.81 18.95
CA ALA A 379 -19.02 -4.84 19.81
C ALA A 379 -19.52 -5.40 21.16
N PRO A 380 -20.15 -6.59 21.28
CA PRO A 380 -20.63 -7.15 22.56
C PRO A 380 -19.50 -7.49 23.54
N ARG A 381 -18.36 -7.93 23.04
CA ARG A 381 -17.20 -8.28 23.86
C ARG A 381 -16.55 -7.06 24.51
N TRP A 382 -16.63 -5.92 23.87
CA TRP A 382 -16.10 -4.67 24.40
C TRP A 382 -16.96 -4.11 25.55
N THR A 383 -18.29 -4.24 25.48
CA THR A 383 -19.20 -3.76 26.54
C THR A 383 -19.07 -4.53 27.84
N SER A 384 -18.56 -5.76 27.81
CA SER A 384 -18.36 -6.59 29.01
C SER A 384 -17.03 -6.32 29.73
N SER A 385 -16.02 -5.74 29.07
CA SER A 385 -14.70 -5.47 29.65
C SER A 385 -14.52 -4.04 30.20
N SER A 386 -15.49 -3.15 30.04
CA SER A 386 -15.41 -1.75 30.43
C SER A 386 -15.69 -1.47 31.92
N SER A 387 -15.25 -2.35 32.84
CA SER A 387 -15.32 -2.10 34.29
C SER A 387 -14.23 -1.18 34.85
N MET A 388 -13.35 -0.60 34.00
CA MET A 388 -12.40 0.44 34.42
C MET A 388 -12.89 1.82 33.96
N ALA A 389 -13.82 2.36 34.72
CA ALA A 389 -14.25 3.72 34.60
C ALA A 389 -13.27 4.67 35.30
N THR A 390 -12.58 5.49 34.54
CA THR A 390 -12.39 6.87 35.00
C THR A 390 -13.77 7.53 34.89
N ARG A 391 -14.29 8.02 36.03
CA ARG A 391 -15.62 8.61 36.25
C ARG A 391 -16.23 9.24 35.00
N PRO A 392 -17.30 8.71 34.45
CA PRO A 392 -17.98 9.33 33.31
C PRO A 392 -18.83 10.51 33.81
N PRO A 393 -19.09 11.49 32.97
CA PRO A 393 -20.27 12.31 33.15
C PRO A 393 -21.48 11.43 32.83
N GLY A 394 -22.15 10.91 33.89
CA GLY A 394 -23.42 10.24 33.86
C GLY A 394 -23.55 8.88 33.15
N PRO A 395 -24.31 7.94 33.70
CA PRO A 395 -24.36 6.53 33.22
C PRO A 395 -25.11 6.28 31.91
N THR A 396 -25.42 7.31 31.13
CA THR A 396 -26.31 7.21 29.96
C THR A 396 -25.65 7.22 28.62
N SER A 397 -24.36 7.59 28.52
CA SER A 397 -23.79 7.90 27.19
C SER A 397 -23.22 6.71 26.41
N SER A 398 -22.69 5.67 27.07
CA SER A 398 -22.02 4.56 26.36
C SER A 398 -22.97 3.47 25.84
N LYS A 399 -24.00 3.12 26.59
CA LYS A 399 -25.02 2.13 26.16
C LYS A 399 -25.90 2.65 25.00
N TRP A 400 -26.17 3.96 24.96
CA TRP A 400 -26.94 4.59 23.90
C TRP A 400 -26.17 4.68 22.58
N ARG A 401 -24.87 4.85 22.60
CA ARG A 401 -24.01 4.99 21.40
C ARG A 401 -24.01 3.76 20.49
N TRP A 402 -23.99 2.57 21.06
CA TRP A 402 -24.01 1.33 20.28
C TRP A 402 -25.42 0.92 19.80
N ARG A 403 -26.46 1.27 20.54
CA ARG A 403 -27.85 1.06 20.08
C ARG A 403 -28.21 1.97 18.90
N LEU A 404 -27.72 3.20 18.87
CA LEU A 404 -27.91 4.11 17.73
C LEU A 404 -27.17 3.63 16.48
N ARG A 405 -26.04 2.94 16.60
CA ARG A 405 -25.37 2.29 15.48
C ARG A 405 -26.18 1.14 14.91
N SER A 406 -26.76 0.29 15.75
CA SER A 406 -27.63 -0.79 15.29
C SER A 406 -28.95 -0.28 14.69
N SER A 407 -29.44 0.88 15.11
CA SER A 407 -30.64 1.52 14.53
C SER A 407 -30.31 2.28 13.23
N ARG A 408 -29.06 2.81 13.06
CA ARG A 408 -28.64 3.45 11.82
C ARG A 408 -28.15 2.47 10.74
N SER A 409 -27.65 1.31 11.10
CA SER A 409 -27.51 0.23 10.13
C SER A 409 -28.86 -0.18 9.51
N ARG A 410 -29.96 0.27 10.13
CA ARG A 410 -31.31 0.19 9.52
C ARG A 410 -31.64 1.34 8.57
N SER A 411 -31.02 2.51 8.71
CA SER A 411 -31.29 3.65 7.79
C SER A 411 -30.35 3.66 6.57
N THR A 412 -29.18 3.08 6.62
CA THR A 412 -28.36 2.76 5.45
C THR A 412 -28.91 1.59 4.62
N ARG A 413 -30.04 1.00 5.05
CA ARG A 413 -30.82 0.04 4.24
C ARG A 413 -31.48 0.64 2.98
N VAL A 414 -31.30 1.87 2.68
CA VAL A 414 -31.87 2.46 1.46
C VAL A 414 -31.05 2.10 0.21
N TRP A 415 -29.81 1.57 0.35
CA TRP A 415 -28.95 1.20 -0.77
C TRP A 415 -28.37 -0.22 -0.72
N SER A 416 -28.70 -1.06 0.25
CA SER A 416 -28.54 -2.48 0.04
C SER A 416 -29.78 -3.01 -0.71
N PRO A 417 -29.60 -3.79 -1.79
CA PRO A 417 -30.76 -4.28 -2.52
C PRO A 417 -31.66 -5.08 -1.58
N ALA A 418 -32.87 -4.59 -1.37
CA ALA A 418 -33.89 -5.14 -0.48
C ALA A 418 -34.44 -6.50 -0.99
N TRP A 419 -33.56 -7.39 -1.48
CA TRP A 419 -33.91 -8.63 -2.15
C TRP A 419 -33.69 -9.89 -1.33
N SER A 420 -33.06 -9.83 -0.18
CA SER A 420 -32.77 -11.07 0.54
C SER A 420 -33.60 -11.36 1.79
N ARG A 421 -34.56 -10.53 2.19
CA ARG A 421 -35.48 -10.86 3.32
C ARG A 421 -36.91 -10.40 3.13
N ARG A 422 -37.59 -10.87 2.14
CA ARG A 422 -39.03 -11.14 2.30
C ARG A 422 -39.17 -12.57 2.77
N ARG A 423 -39.39 -12.75 4.06
CA ARG A 423 -39.92 -14.02 4.56
C ARG A 423 -41.23 -14.29 3.85
N CYS A 424 -41.30 -15.39 3.13
CA CYS A 424 -42.55 -15.95 2.71
C CYS A 424 -43.29 -16.39 3.97
N VAL A 425 -44.34 -15.65 4.34
CA VAL A 425 -45.13 -15.87 5.58
C VAL A 425 -46.04 -17.09 5.45
N THR A 426 -45.97 -17.85 4.38
CA THR A 426 -46.84 -19.01 4.16
C THR A 426 -46.04 -20.24 3.74
N CYS A 427 -45.19 -20.77 4.65
CA CYS A 427 -44.78 -22.18 4.58
C CYS A 427 -44.89 -22.78 5.99
N PRO A 428 -45.72 -23.80 6.18
CA PRO A 428 -45.81 -24.55 7.42
C PRO A 428 -44.54 -25.36 7.64
N ARG A 429 -44.06 -25.43 8.88
CA ARG A 429 -42.94 -26.26 9.31
C ARG A 429 -43.25 -27.73 9.05
N GLY A 430 -42.53 -28.34 8.15
CA GLY A 430 -42.56 -29.77 7.88
C GLY A 430 -41.14 -30.31 7.72
N THR A 431 -40.89 -31.38 8.41
CA THR A 431 -39.71 -32.21 8.62
C THR A 431 -38.81 -32.44 7.42
N ALA A 432 -37.50 -32.55 7.76
CA ALA A 432 -36.40 -32.88 6.86
C ALA A 432 -36.64 -34.14 6.00
N SER A 433 -36.41 -34.00 4.73
CA SER A 433 -35.73 -34.92 3.80
C SER A 433 -36.16 -34.67 2.35
N THR A 434 -35.20 -34.61 1.46
CA THR A 434 -35.25 -34.61 -0.02
C THR A 434 -35.12 -33.25 -0.75
N PRO A 435 -34.26 -33.16 -1.76
CA PRO A 435 -34.04 -31.95 -2.55
C PRO A 435 -35.16 -31.78 -3.60
N ARG A 436 -35.65 -30.53 -3.74
CA ARG A 436 -36.63 -30.17 -4.78
C ARG A 436 -36.12 -29.09 -5.73
N PRO A 437 -36.60 -29.09 -6.97
CA PRO A 437 -36.05 -28.37 -8.09
C PRO A 437 -36.42 -26.87 -8.12
N ALA A 438 -35.67 -26.13 -8.94
CA ALA A 438 -35.76 -24.69 -9.18
C ALA A 438 -37.16 -24.20 -9.53
N CYS A 439 -37.65 -23.18 -8.84
CA CYS A 439 -38.89 -22.48 -9.13
C CYS A 439 -38.60 -21.27 -10.02
N THR A 440 -38.79 -21.39 -11.32
CA THR A 440 -38.87 -20.27 -12.26
C THR A 440 -40.25 -19.61 -12.15
N ARG A 441 -40.32 -18.38 -11.68
CA ARG A 441 -41.51 -17.53 -11.85
C ARG A 441 -41.08 -16.16 -12.37
N THR A 442 -41.54 -15.91 -13.59
CA THR A 442 -41.61 -14.61 -14.26
C THR A 442 -42.42 -13.61 -13.42
N CYS A 443 -41.80 -12.47 -13.01
CA CYS A 443 -42.50 -11.35 -12.43
C CYS A 443 -42.78 -10.31 -13.52
N SER A 444 -44.05 -10.14 -13.85
CA SER A 444 -44.58 -9.03 -14.64
C SER A 444 -44.56 -7.73 -13.82
N ARG A 445 -44.04 -6.62 -14.42
CA ARG A 445 -44.04 -5.29 -13.87
C ARG A 445 -45.44 -4.69 -13.78
N PRO A 446 -45.84 -4.01 -12.70
CA PRO A 446 -46.97 -3.09 -12.75
C PRO A 446 -46.54 -1.72 -13.27
N ALA A 447 -47.34 -1.16 -14.18
CA ALA A 447 -47.18 0.14 -14.80
C ALA A 447 -47.33 1.28 -13.76
N LEU A 448 -46.46 2.28 -13.90
CA LEU A 448 -46.54 3.56 -13.17
C LEU A 448 -47.65 4.45 -13.76
N PRO A 449 -48.45 5.15 -12.95
CA PRO A 449 -49.42 6.13 -13.46
C PRO A 449 -48.70 7.41 -13.86
N THR A 450 -48.93 7.85 -15.09
CA THR A 450 -48.60 9.18 -15.61
C THR A 450 -49.38 10.25 -14.88
N ARG A 451 -48.70 11.20 -14.28
CA ARG A 451 -49.33 12.51 -13.88
C ARG A 451 -49.02 13.55 -14.92
N SER A 452 -50.09 14.03 -15.55
CA SER A 452 -50.16 15.22 -16.34
C SER A 452 -50.14 16.48 -15.45
N ARG A 453 -49.33 17.37 -15.77
CA ARG A 453 -49.19 18.82 -15.83
C ARG A 453 -47.88 19.30 -15.27
#